data_406b86ef2eff71a4be2c81c9078a3471
#
_entry.id   406b86ef2eff71a4be2c81c9078a3471
#
_cell.length_a   1.000
_cell.length_b   1.000
_cell.length_c   1.000
_cell.angle_alpha   90.00
_cell.angle_beta   90.00
_cell.angle_gamma   90.00
#
_symmetry.space_group_name_H-M   'P 1'
#
loop_
_entity.id
_entity.type
_entity.pdbx_description
1 polymer ?
#
loop_
_entity_poly.entity_id
_entity_poly.type
_entity_poly.pdbx_seq_one_letter_code
_entity_poly.pdbx_strand_id
1 'polypeptide(L)'
;MKTETFVEPKTQHEIAELVRELLTRLGEDPRREGLSRTPARVERSLRFLTEGYQADLDKLFNQARFVEQYDEMVLVKDVDFASLCEHHLLPFFGKCHVAYIPDGKILGLSKIPRLVDAFARRLQVQERLTTQIAEALKSYLKPKGVAVVMEAQHLCTVIRGVQKQNTKMVTSSMLGIFRTDPKTRTEFLSLLREKNV
;
A
#
# COMPACT_ATOMS: atom_id res chain seq x y z
N MET A 1 -12.89 -7.88 11.02
CA MET A 1 -12.46 -7.29 9.73
C MET A 1 -13.60 -7.51 8.73
N LYS A 2 -14.25 -6.44 8.23
CA LYS A 2 -15.22 -6.62 7.14
C LYS A 2 -14.40 -6.97 5.89
N THR A 3 -14.60 -8.16 5.35
CA THR A 3 -14.03 -8.59 4.08
C THR A 3 -14.52 -7.65 2.99
N GLU A 4 -13.59 -6.88 2.39
CA GLU A 4 -13.91 -6.16 1.16
C GLU A 4 -14.32 -7.21 0.12
N THR A 5 -15.56 -7.12 -0.34
CA THR A 5 -16.09 -8.07 -1.32
C THR A 5 -15.50 -7.70 -2.67
N PHE A 6 -14.48 -8.42 -3.11
CA PHE A 6 -13.98 -8.31 -4.47
C PHE A 6 -14.99 -8.97 -5.41
N VAL A 7 -15.44 -8.21 -6.40
CA VAL A 7 -16.27 -8.71 -7.49
C VAL A 7 -15.36 -9.03 -8.68
N GLU A 8 -15.34 -10.28 -9.12
CA GLU A 8 -14.55 -10.65 -10.30
C GLU A 8 -14.99 -9.86 -11.54
N PRO A 9 -14.04 -9.27 -12.29
CA PRO A 9 -14.36 -8.53 -13.52
C PRO A 9 -14.95 -9.48 -14.57
N LYS A 10 -16.09 -9.13 -15.11
CA LYS A 10 -16.87 -9.99 -16.01
C LYS A 10 -16.25 -10.20 -17.39
N THR A 11 -15.37 -9.28 -17.91
CA THR A 11 -14.68 -9.43 -19.20
C THR A 11 -13.35 -8.69 -19.27
N GLN A 12 -12.47 -9.09 -20.24
CA GLN A 12 -11.11 -8.53 -20.36
C GLN A 12 -11.04 -7.12 -20.98
N HIS A 13 -12.09 -6.64 -21.69
CA HIS A 13 -12.03 -5.40 -22.48
C HIS A 13 -13.03 -4.31 -22.08
N GLU A 14 -13.83 -4.52 -21.07
CA GLU A 14 -14.89 -3.58 -20.65
C GLU A 14 -14.34 -2.24 -20.16
N ILE A 15 -13.18 -2.20 -19.48
CA ILE A 15 -12.61 -0.94 -18.97
C ILE A 15 -12.17 -0.04 -20.12
N ALA A 16 -11.55 -0.57 -21.18
CA ALA A 16 -11.12 0.23 -22.33
C ALA A 16 -12.31 0.88 -23.04
N GLU A 17 -13.44 0.19 -23.15
CA GLU A 17 -14.66 0.74 -23.75
C GLU A 17 -15.25 1.86 -22.91
N LEU A 18 -15.32 1.67 -21.59
CA LEU A 18 -15.76 2.70 -20.64
C LEU A 18 -14.85 3.94 -20.69
N VAL A 19 -13.54 3.75 -20.85
CA VAL A 19 -12.59 4.86 -21.01
C VAL A 19 -12.79 5.60 -22.33
N ARG A 20 -13.11 4.90 -23.43
CA ARG A 20 -13.44 5.53 -24.70
C ARG A 20 -14.68 6.42 -24.58
N GLU A 21 -15.72 5.90 -23.94
CA GLU A 21 -16.94 6.63 -23.65
C GLU A 21 -16.66 7.86 -22.74
N LEU A 22 -15.85 7.69 -21.70
CA LEU A 22 -15.44 8.77 -20.80
C LEU A 22 -14.76 9.90 -21.59
N LEU A 23 -13.80 9.59 -22.47
CA LEU A 23 -13.11 10.58 -23.31
C LEU A 23 -14.10 11.37 -24.16
N THR A 24 -15.06 10.69 -24.78
CA THR A 24 -16.11 11.34 -25.58
C THR A 24 -16.96 12.30 -24.72
N ARG A 25 -17.34 11.89 -23.52
CA ARG A 25 -18.12 12.72 -22.58
C ARG A 25 -17.34 13.91 -22.02
N LEU A 26 -16.02 13.83 -22.00
CA LEU A 26 -15.13 14.96 -21.67
C LEU A 26 -14.95 15.94 -22.84
N GLY A 27 -15.55 15.66 -24.01
CA GLY A 27 -15.45 16.50 -25.21
C GLY A 27 -14.25 16.21 -26.09
N GLU A 28 -13.57 15.08 -25.87
CA GLU A 28 -12.42 14.64 -26.66
C GLU A 28 -12.81 13.69 -27.80
N ASP A 29 -12.04 13.70 -28.91
CA ASP A 29 -12.14 12.65 -29.95
C ASP A 29 -11.19 11.49 -29.60
N PRO A 30 -11.70 10.33 -29.15
CA PRO A 30 -10.86 9.19 -28.80
C PRO A 30 -10.10 8.57 -29.98
N ARG A 31 -10.41 8.97 -31.23
CA ARG A 31 -9.74 8.47 -32.44
C ARG A 31 -8.53 9.31 -32.82
N ARG A 32 -8.39 10.54 -32.28
CA ARG A 32 -7.21 11.36 -32.58
C ARG A 32 -5.93 10.65 -32.16
N GLU A 33 -4.82 10.89 -32.85
CA GLU A 33 -3.56 10.16 -32.71
C GLU A 33 -3.10 10.00 -31.24
N GLY A 34 -3.10 11.07 -30.45
CA GLY A 34 -2.68 11.07 -29.05
C GLY A 34 -3.57 10.24 -28.14
N LEU A 35 -4.86 10.02 -28.46
CA LEU A 35 -5.83 9.31 -27.65
C LEU A 35 -6.19 7.91 -28.15
N SER A 36 -5.85 7.56 -29.38
CA SER A 36 -6.24 6.28 -30.01
C SER A 36 -5.85 5.04 -29.19
N ARG A 37 -4.74 5.10 -28.44
CA ARG A 37 -4.26 4.02 -27.56
C ARG A 37 -4.54 4.26 -26.07
N THR A 38 -5.13 5.40 -25.70
CA THR A 38 -5.39 5.76 -24.28
C THR A 38 -6.34 4.78 -23.60
N PRO A 39 -7.45 4.31 -24.19
CA PRO A 39 -8.34 3.36 -23.53
C PRO A 39 -7.61 2.09 -23.05
N ALA A 40 -6.82 1.47 -23.92
CA ALA A 40 -6.08 0.26 -23.58
C ALA A 40 -4.93 0.53 -22.57
N ARG A 41 -4.32 1.72 -22.61
CA ARG A 41 -3.29 2.11 -21.62
C ARG A 41 -3.89 2.31 -20.24
N VAL A 42 -5.02 2.99 -20.15
CA VAL A 42 -5.73 3.23 -18.88
C VAL A 42 -6.20 1.91 -18.28
N GLU A 43 -6.78 1.01 -19.09
CA GLU A 43 -7.16 -0.32 -18.62
C GLU A 43 -5.98 -1.06 -17.99
N ARG A 44 -4.83 -1.16 -18.68
CA ARG A 44 -3.63 -1.82 -18.12
C ARG A 44 -3.16 -1.17 -16.84
N SER A 45 -3.18 0.15 -16.77
CA SER A 45 -2.77 0.89 -15.57
C SER A 45 -3.70 0.62 -14.39
N LEU A 46 -5.01 0.64 -14.60
CA LEU A 46 -5.99 0.36 -13.55
C LEU A 46 -5.90 -1.09 -13.07
N ARG A 47 -5.76 -2.06 -13.98
CA ARG A 47 -5.57 -3.47 -13.61
C ARG A 47 -4.31 -3.67 -12.76
N PHE A 48 -3.19 -3.06 -13.16
CA PHE A 48 -1.96 -3.09 -12.39
C PHE A 48 -2.13 -2.45 -11.00
N LEU A 49 -2.74 -1.26 -10.95
CA LEU A 49 -2.95 -0.54 -9.69
C LEU A 49 -4.01 -1.17 -8.77
N THR A 50 -4.71 -2.19 -9.24
CA THR A 50 -5.72 -2.93 -8.46
C THR A 50 -5.45 -4.43 -8.38
N GLU A 51 -4.30 -4.91 -8.86
CA GLU A 51 -3.95 -6.34 -8.82
C GLU A 51 -3.82 -6.92 -7.41
N GLY A 52 -3.60 -6.05 -6.41
CA GLY A 52 -3.52 -6.43 -5.01
C GLY A 52 -4.78 -7.10 -4.45
N TYR A 53 -5.94 -6.91 -5.09
CA TYR A 53 -7.15 -7.67 -4.72
C TYR A 53 -7.01 -9.17 -4.97
N GLN A 54 -6.15 -9.57 -5.91
CA GLN A 54 -5.89 -10.97 -6.26
C GLN A 54 -4.66 -11.54 -5.53
N ALA A 55 -4.03 -10.75 -4.65
CA ALA A 55 -2.83 -11.18 -3.96
C ALA A 55 -3.12 -12.31 -2.97
N ASP A 56 -2.42 -13.43 -3.15
CA ASP A 56 -2.46 -14.58 -2.26
C ASP A 56 -1.45 -14.37 -1.10
N LEU A 57 -1.97 -13.94 0.04
CA LEU A 57 -1.15 -13.70 1.24
C LEU A 57 -0.60 -14.98 1.84
N ASP A 58 -1.32 -16.10 1.76
CA ASP A 58 -0.84 -17.38 2.25
C ASP A 58 0.41 -17.81 1.47
N LYS A 59 0.37 -17.72 0.15
CA LYS A 59 1.53 -17.97 -0.71
C LYS A 59 2.67 -16.97 -0.45
N LEU A 60 2.34 -15.72 -0.18
CA LEU A 60 3.33 -14.70 0.14
C LEU A 60 4.16 -15.08 1.37
N PHE A 61 3.52 -15.55 2.43
CA PHE A 61 4.15 -15.80 3.72
C PHE A 61 4.68 -17.23 3.89
N ASN A 62 4.05 -18.26 3.29
CA ASN A 62 4.35 -19.68 3.55
C ASN A 62 5.77 -20.11 3.17
N GLN A 63 6.43 -19.45 2.23
CA GLN A 63 7.76 -19.83 1.72
C GLN A 63 8.91 -18.98 2.25
N ALA A 64 8.69 -18.14 3.25
CA ALA A 64 9.70 -17.14 3.62
C ALA A 64 9.73 -16.80 5.12
N ARG A 65 9.26 -17.71 5.96
CA ARG A 65 9.43 -17.65 7.41
C ARG A 65 10.59 -18.54 7.79
N PHE A 66 11.59 -17.97 8.47
CA PHE A 66 12.79 -18.68 8.91
C PHE A 66 12.79 -18.72 10.43
N VAL A 67 13.16 -19.85 11.00
CA VAL A 67 13.41 -19.98 12.45
C VAL A 67 14.75 -19.32 12.73
N GLU A 68 14.75 -18.29 13.56
CA GLU A 68 15.95 -17.56 13.95
C GLU A 68 15.80 -17.05 15.38
N GLN A 69 16.85 -17.22 16.19
CA GLN A 69 16.91 -16.70 17.55
C GLN A 69 17.36 -15.23 17.51
N TYR A 70 16.43 -14.37 17.08
CA TYR A 70 16.62 -12.93 17.04
C TYR A 70 15.42 -12.28 17.71
N ASP A 71 15.66 -11.43 18.70
CA ASP A 71 14.62 -10.81 19.53
C ASP A 71 14.65 -9.27 19.52
N GLU A 72 15.60 -8.70 18.78
CA GLU A 72 15.69 -7.26 18.54
C GLU A 72 14.73 -6.81 17.42
N MET A 73 14.58 -5.48 17.30
CA MET A 73 13.74 -4.89 16.27
C MET A 73 14.30 -5.12 14.87
N VAL A 74 13.46 -5.64 13.98
CA VAL A 74 13.70 -5.63 12.52
C VAL A 74 12.94 -4.46 11.91
N LEU A 75 13.64 -3.53 11.27
CA LEU A 75 13.06 -2.35 10.62
C LEU A 75 13.39 -2.33 9.13
N VAL A 76 12.38 -2.28 8.29
CA VAL A 76 12.50 -2.05 6.83
C VAL A 76 11.99 -0.65 6.54
N LYS A 77 12.89 0.24 6.13
CA LYS A 77 12.62 1.66 5.87
C LYS A 77 12.42 1.94 4.39
N ASP A 78 11.73 3.04 4.12
CA ASP A 78 11.65 3.68 2.81
C ASP A 78 11.09 2.79 1.69
N VAL A 79 10.19 1.87 2.04
CA VAL A 79 9.48 1.07 1.04
C VAL A 79 8.57 2.00 0.23
N ASP A 80 8.89 2.16 -1.05
CA ASP A 80 8.05 2.93 -1.98
C ASP A 80 6.69 2.25 -2.14
N PHE A 81 5.63 3.05 -2.18
CA PHE A 81 4.30 2.56 -2.53
C PHE A 81 3.52 3.59 -3.34
N ALA A 82 2.60 3.10 -4.14
CA ALA A 82 1.56 3.89 -4.79
C ALA A 82 0.22 3.17 -4.66
N SER A 83 -0.83 3.96 -4.46
CA SER A 83 -2.20 3.45 -4.29
C SER A 83 -3.20 4.39 -4.96
N LEU A 84 -4.43 3.96 -5.14
CA LEU A 84 -5.53 4.78 -5.64
C LEU A 84 -6.46 5.17 -4.48
N CYS A 85 -6.65 6.48 -4.31
CA CYS A 85 -7.64 6.99 -3.38
C CYS A 85 -9.04 6.53 -3.79
N GLU A 86 -9.74 5.80 -2.93
CA GLU A 86 -11.07 5.24 -3.24
C GLU A 86 -12.13 6.31 -3.51
N HIS A 87 -11.94 7.54 -2.99
CA HIS A 87 -12.90 8.63 -3.17
C HIS A 87 -12.83 9.31 -4.54
N HIS A 88 -11.65 9.25 -5.21
CA HIS A 88 -11.41 10.06 -6.41
C HIS A 88 -10.76 9.27 -7.56
N LEU A 89 -10.33 8.04 -7.33
CA LEU A 89 -9.47 7.24 -8.26
C LEU A 89 -8.17 7.97 -8.64
N LEU A 90 -7.75 8.95 -7.85
CA LEU A 90 -6.49 9.65 -8.04
C LEU A 90 -5.40 9.01 -7.17
N PRO A 91 -4.13 8.99 -7.62
CA PRO A 91 -3.05 8.36 -6.87
C PRO A 91 -2.73 9.09 -5.57
N PHE A 92 -2.29 8.33 -4.58
CA PHE A 92 -1.44 8.79 -3.50
C PHE A 92 -0.24 7.86 -3.40
N PHE A 93 0.91 8.41 -3.07
CA PHE A 93 2.16 7.66 -3.08
C PHE A 93 3.15 8.23 -2.07
N GLY A 94 4.11 7.42 -1.67
CA GLY A 94 5.08 7.84 -0.67
C GLY A 94 5.93 6.70 -0.15
N LYS A 95 6.24 6.73 1.14
CA LYS A 95 7.09 5.77 1.83
C LYS A 95 6.32 5.04 2.91
N CYS A 96 6.56 3.76 3.02
CA CYS A 96 6.09 2.90 4.10
C CYS A 96 7.28 2.36 4.87
N HIS A 97 7.20 2.44 6.20
CA HIS A 97 8.21 1.88 7.11
C HIS A 97 7.53 0.82 7.95
N VAL A 98 8.12 -0.37 7.97
CA VAL A 98 7.55 -1.54 8.66
C VAL A 98 8.58 -2.09 9.62
N ALA A 99 8.22 -2.17 10.90
CA ALA A 99 9.03 -2.81 11.92
C ALA A 99 8.27 -3.95 12.61
N TYR A 100 9.01 -4.94 13.08
CA TYR A 100 8.48 -5.97 13.95
C TYR A 100 9.57 -6.46 14.91
N ILE A 101 9.15 -6.97 16.07
CA ILE A 101 10.03 -7.69 17.00
C ILE A 101 9.70 -9.17 16.88
N PRO A 102 10.64 -10.00 16.41
CA PRO A 102 10.41 -11.42 16.19
C PRO A 102 10.03 -12.17 17.48
N ASP A 103 9.35 -13.30 17.30
CA ASP A 103 9.10 -14.31 18.32
C ASP A 103 9.51 -15.67 17.76
N GLY A 104 10.83 -15.91 17.71
CA GLY A 104 11.44 -17.14 17.19
C GLY A 104 11.37 -17.32 15.65
N LYS A 105 10.79 -16.36 14.90
CA LYS A 105 10.72 -16.42 13.44
C LYS A 105 10.92 -15.04 12.83
N ILE A 106 11.72 -14.99 11.77
CA ILE A 106 11.90 -13.80 10.94
C ILE A 106 11.28 -14.00 9.56
N LEU A 107 11.05 -12.89 8.88
CA LEU A 107 10.50 -12.85 7.52
C LEU A 107 11.58 -12.44 6.52
N GLY A 108 11.65 -13.11 5.38
CA GLY A 108 12.56 -12.72 4.31
C GLY A 108 12.29 -11.28 3.85
N LEU A 109 13.34 -10.46 3.74
CA LEU A 109 13.28 -9.02 3.49
C LEU A 109 12.34 -8.63 2.34
N SER A 110 12.40 -9.36 1.22
CA SER A 110 11.58 -9.08 0.02
C SER A 110 10.07 -9.25 0.25
N LYS A 111 9.65 -9.85 1.35
CA LYS A 111 8.22 -10.07 1.65
C LYS A 111 7.55 -8.82 2.19
N ILE A 112 8.30 -7.94 2.85
CA ILE A 112 7.76 -6.67 3.36
C ILE A 112 7.30 -5.77 2.21
N PRO A 113 8.12 -5.42 1.19
CA PRO A 113 7.64 -4.65 0.04
C PRO A 113 6.47 -5.31 -0.69
N ARG A 114 6.49 -6.63 -0.86
CA ARG A 114 5.38 -7.35 -1.52
C ARG A 114 4.09 -7.32 -0.69
N LEU A 115 4.19 -7.33 0.63
CA LEU A 115 3.04 -7.15 1.51
C LEU A 115 2.45 -5.75 1.37
N VAL A 116 3.32 -4.73 1.33
CA VAL A 116 2.90 -3.33 1.10
C VAL A 116 2.17 -3.22 -0.24
N ASP A 117 2.75 -3.76 -1.33
CA ASP A 117 2.13 -3.77 -2.67
C ASP A 117 0.79 -4.49 -2.70
N ALA A 118 0.68 -5.65 -2.04
CA ALA A 118 -0.55 -6.44 -1.99
C ALA A 118 -1.75 -5.67 -1.39
N PHE A 119 -1.50 -4.73 -0.50
CA PHE A 119 -2.54 -3.86 0.06
C PHE A 119 -2.61 -2.50 -0.61
N ALA A 120 -1.48 -1.94 -1.09
CA ALA A 120 -1.45 -0.64 -1.74
C ALA A 120 -2.10 -0.67 -3.13
N ARG A 121 -1.93 -1.76 -3.89
CA ARG A 121 -2.54 -1.91 -5.23
C ARG A 121 -4.01 -2.28 -5.15
N ARG A 122 -4.78 -1.40 -4.50
CA ARG A 122 -6.23 -1.47 -4.30
C ARG A 122 -6.81 -0.08 -4.27
N LEU A 123 -8.13 0.06 -4.25
CA LEU A 123 -8.77 1.32 -3.88
C LEU A 123 -8.69 1.48 -2.37
N GLN A 124 -8.00 2.53 -1.88
CA GLN A 124 -7.65 2.64 -0.47
C GLN A 124 -7.91 4.03 0.13
N VAL A 125 -7.97 4.04 1.45
CA VAL A 125 -7.62 5.18 2.28
C VAL A 125 -6.35 4.84 3.07
N GLN A 126 -5.50 5.83 3.31
CA GLN A 126 -4.17 5.58 3.89
C GLN A 126 -4.24 4.96 5.29
N GLU A 127 -5.21 5.32 6.10
CA GLU A 127 -5.43 4.79 7.45
C GLU A 127 -5.73 3.29 7.41
N ARG A 128 -6.59 2.86 6.49
CA ARG A 128 -6.93 1.45 6.30
C ARG A 128 -5.73 0.67 5.78
N LEU A 129 -5.04 1.21 4.77
CA LEU A 129 -3.83 0.60 4.21
C LEU A 129 -2.78 0.35 5.31
N THR A 130 -2.49 1.36 6.13
CA THR A 130 -1.55 1.28 7.25
C THR A 130 -1.92 0.17 8.23
N THR A 131 -3.19 0.09 8.59
CA THR A 131 -3.72 -0.90 9.54
C THR A 131 -3.69 -2.30 8.96
N GLN A 132 -4.11 -2.49 7.71
CA GLN A 132 -4.13 -3.79 7.04
C GLN A 132 -2.73 -4.41 6.92
N ILE A 133 -1.71 -3.61 6.60
CA ILE A 133 -0.32 -4.09 6.55
C ILE A 133 0.13 -4.57 7.93
N ALA A 134 -0.13 -3.80 8.99
CA ALA A 134 0.27 -4.17 10.35
C ALA A 134 -0.45 -5.43 10.84
N GLU A 135 -1.76 -5.54 10.63
CA GLU A 135 -2.56 -6.69 11.04
C GLU A 135 -2.19 -7.96 10.28
N ALA A 136 -1.95 -7.87 8.97
CA ALA A 136 -1.51 -9.00 8.18
C ALA A 136 -0.15 -9.52 8.68
N LEU A 137 0.84 -8.64 8.86
CA LEU A 137 2.14 -9.05 9.39
C LEU A 137 2.01 -9.70 10.77
N LYS A 138 1.19 -9.13 11.66
CA LYS A 138 0.91 -9.72 12.97
C LYS A 138 0.26 -11.09 12.88
N SER A 139 -0.71 -11.27 12.01
CA SER A 139 -1.44 -12.53 11.84
C SER A 139 -0.55 -13.66 11.32
N TYR A 140 0.25 -13.37 10.28
CA TYR A 140 1.03 -14.37 9.58
C TYR A 140 2.36 -14.71 10.26
N LEU A 141 3.06 -13.72 10.82
CA LEU A 141 4.36 -13.93 11.47
C LEU A 141 4.24 -14.19 12.98
N LYS A 142 3.18 -13.68 13.63
CA LYS A 142 2.93 -13.72 15.08
C LYS A 142 4.09 -13.16 15.91
N PRO A 143 4.63 -11.98 15.57
CA PRO A 143 5.72 -11.37 16.31
C PRO A 143 5.23 -10.79 17.66
N LYS A 144 6.15 -10.46 18.56
CA LYS A 144 5.87 -9.75 19.83
C LYS A 144 5.18 -8.40 19.61
N GLY A 145 5.47 -7.75 18.48
CA GLY A 145 4.84 -6.50 18.06
C GLY A 145 5.10 -6.16 16.62
N VAL A 146 4.28 -5.26 16.09
CA VAL A 146 4.40 -4.69 14.72
C VAL A 146 4.20 -3.19 14.81
N ALA A 147 4.99 -2.44 14.04
CA ALA A 147 4.80 -1.01 13.81
C ALA A 147 4.83 -0.72 12.29
N VAL A 148 3.87 0.05 11.83
CA VAL A 148 3.84 0.55 10.46
C VAL A 148 3.63 2.06 10.50
N VAL A 149 4.47 2.79 9.76
CA VAL A 149 4.31 4.23 9.53
C VAL A 149 4.33 4.48 8.03
N MET A 150 3.37 5.25 7.56
CA MET A 150 3.29 5.65 6.16
C MET A 150 3.26 7.16 6.04
N GLU A 151 4.04 7.69 5.11
CA GLU A 151 4.02 9.10 4.71
C GLU A 151 3.70 9.17 3.22
N ALA A 152 2.66 9.93 2.85
CA ALA A 152 2.24 10.04 1.46
C ALA A 152 1.78 11.43 1.07
N GLN A 153 1.93 11.73 -0.22
CA GLN A 153 1.32 12.84 -0.91
C GLN A 153 0.09 12.36 -1.67
N HIS A 154 -1.03 13.08 -1.53
CA HIS A 154 -2.31 12.75 -2.14
C HIS A 154 -2.62 13.67 -3.31
N LEU A 155 -2.62 13.16 -4.55
CA LEU A 155 -2.91 13.99 -5.71
C LEU A 155 -4.34 14.56 -5.69
N CYS A 156 -5.28 13.91 -5.01
CA CYS A 156 -6.64 14.42 -4.84
C CYS A 156 -6.71 15.73 -4.03
N THR A 157 -5.67 16.08 -3.28
CA THR A 157 -5.55 17.36 -2.55
C THR A 157 -4.54 18.30 -3.18
N VAL A 158 -3.62 17.80 -4.01
CA VAL A 158 -2.53 18.58 -4.63
C VAL A 158 -2.99 19.29 -5.89
N ILE A 159 -3.60 18.57 -6.83
CA ILE A 159 -3.93 19.07 -8.18
C ILE A 159 -5.32 19.68 -8.27
N ARG A 160 -6.17 19.44 -7.30
CA ARG A 160 -7.55 19.95 -7.22
C ARG A 160 -8.00 20.04 -5.76
N GLY A 161 -9.22 20.53 -5.51
CA GLY A 161 -9.76 20.74 -4.17
C GLY A 161 -9.00 21.84 -3.42
N VAL A 162 -8.31 21.48 -2.34
CA VAL A 162 -7.57 22.45 -1.49
C VAL A 162 -6.25 22.94 -2.08
N GLN A 163 -5.72 22.27 -3.09
CA GLN A 163 -4.51 22.65 -3.86
C GLN A 163 -3.28 22.93 -2.99
N LYS A 164 -3.00 22.07 -2.01
CA LYS A 164 -1.84 22.19 -1.11
C LYS A 164 -0.73 21.24 -1.53
N GLN A 165 0.25 21.76 -2.28
CA GLN A 165 1.30 20.95 -2.94
C GLN A 165 2.29 20.29 -1.98
N ASN A 166 2.57 20.91 -0.82
CA ASN A 166 3.57 20.44 0.13
C ASN A 166 2.99 19.63 1.29
N THR A 167 1.66 19.39 1.27
CA THR A 167 1.01 18.63 2.35
C THR A 167 1.33 17.16 2.22
N LYS A 168 1.84 16.57 3.30
CA LYS A 168 2.04 15.14 3.46
C LYS A 168 1.14 14.63 4.57
N MET A 169 0.56 13.47 4.36
CA MET A 169 -0.22 12.75 5.35
C MET A 169 0.64 11.66 5.99
N VAL A 170 0.69 11.62 7.31
CA VAL A 170 1.39 10.57 8.06
C VAL A 170 0.36 9.76 8.84
N THR A 171 0.39 8.45 8.68
CA THR A 171 -0.42 7.49 9.43
C THR A 171 0.45 6.47 10.12
N SER A 172 0.00 5.95 11.25
CA SER A 172 0.72 4.92 11.98
C SER A 172 -0.20 3.84 12.54
N SER A 173 0.29 2.61 12.61
CA SER A 173 -0.35 1.48 13.28
C SER A 173 0.67 0.77 14.17
N MET A 174 0.39 0.69 15.46
CA MET A 174 1.25 0.08 16.47
C MET A 174 0.51 -1.07 17.14
N LEU A 175 1.08 -2.28 17.10
CA LEU A 175 0.49 -3.50 17.66
C LEU A 175 1.46 -4.20 18.61
N GLY A 176 0.93 -4.90 19.61
CA GLY A 176 1.72 -5.62 20.60
C GLY A 176 2.63 -4.66 21.38
N ILE A 177 3.90 -5.02 21.57
CA ILE A 177 4.85 -4.28 22.41
C ILE A 177 5.10 -2.83 21.92
N PHE A 178 5.02 -2.55 20.61
CA PHE A 178 5.10 -1.17 20.11
C PHE A 178 3.96 -0.27 20.61
N ARG A 179 2.82 -0.87 20.98
CA ARG A 179 1.68 -0.14 21.54
C ARG A 179 1.77 -0.03 23.07
N THR A 180 2.26 -1.08 23.74
CA THR A 180 2.20 -1.20 25.21
C THR A 180 3.45 -0.69 25.91
N ASP A 181 4.62 -0.69 25.23
CA ASP A 181 5.88 -0.20 25.78
C ASP A 181 6.34 1.10 25.11
N PRO A 182 6.38 2.23 25.86
CA PRO A 182 6.85 3.51 25.34
C PRO A 182 8.32 3.52 24.89
N LYS A 183 9.20 2.69 25.49
CA LYS A 183 10.63 2.64 25.13
C LYS A 183 10.80 2.06 23.74
N THR A 184 10.20 0.91 23.46
CA THR A 184 10.20 0.26 22.14
C THR A 184 9.63 1.19 21.06
N ARG A 185 8.54 1.91 21.38
CA ARG A 185 7.96 2.89 20.47
C ARG A 185 8.89 4.05 20.19
N THR A 186 9.57 4.57 21.22
CA THR A 186 10.51 5.70 21.08
C THR A 186 11.73 5.29 20.26
N GLU A 187 12.29 4.12 20.48
CA GLU A 187 13.39 3.56 19.70
C GLU A 187 13.02 3.47 18.21
N PHE A 188 11.88 2.87 17.89
CA PHE A 188 11.37 2.80 16.51
C PHE A 188 11.28 4.19 15.85
N LEU A 189 10.66 5.15 16.53
CA LEU A 189 10.51 6.51 16.00
C LEU A 189 11.85 7.24 15.86
N SER A 190 12.84 6.94 16.68
CA SER A 190 14.20 7.48 16.58
C SER A 190 14.91 6.92 15.35
N LEU A 191 14.87 5.60 15.15
CA LEU A 191 15.44 4.94 13.98
C LEU A 191 14.83 5.43 12.65
N LEU A 192 13.55 5.82 12.65
CA LEU A 192 12.91 6.41 11.48
C LEU A 192 13.46 7.80 11.13
N ARG A 193 13.82 8.60 12.16
CA ARG A 193 14.32 9.98 11.97
C ARG A 193 15.78 10.04 11.52
N GLU A 194 16.56 9.01 11.82
CA GLU A 194 17.93 8.93 11.38
C GLU A 194 17.96 8.92 9.84
N LYS A 195 18.49 10.01 9.26
CA LYS A 195 18.73 10.07 7.82
C LYS A 195 19.78 9.02 7.47
N ASN A 196 19.55 8.28 6.39
CA ASN A 196 20.51 7.32 5.86
C ASN A 196 21.90 7.97 5.76
N VAL A 197 22.89 7.37 6.44
CA VAL A 197 24.30 7.69 6.28
C VAL A 197 24.73 7.24 4.89
#